data_ca4a21e3d565d1459784cef157515919
#
_entry.id   ca4a21e3d565d1459784cef157515919
#
_cell.length_a   1.000
_cell.length_b   1.000
_cell.length_c   1.000
_cell.angle_alpha   90.00
_cell.angle_beta   90.00
_cell.angle_gamma   90.00
#
_symmetry.space_group_name_H-M   'P 1'
#
loop_
_entity.id
_entity.type
_entity.pdbx_description
1 polymer ?
#
loop_
_entity_poly.entity_id
_entity_poly.type
_entity_poly.pdbx_seq_one_letter_code
_entity_poly.pdbx_strand_id
1 'polypeptide(L)'
;MDDLAVVMDEGERALDVSEVEVRTSQVPMDLHGQRLDKALAQMVPEFSRSYLQQLIEQGDALIDGRVVTKVSTKVRLGHQVQVTLRATPQSQAFVPEDMPIDVVYEDAHLRVVNKPAGLVVHPAPGNWRGTLLNGLLALDPLASEVPRAGIVHRLDKDTSGLMVVARTRQAMDALVNLIAARDVKRQYLAIAHKPWTSPSPTTVEASIGRDPANRLRMAVVDLTHQSGKTAATTIEVMDQNSFGCLVQCTLHTGRTHQIRVHMAHMGHPLLADGVYGGAKAAGMVRQALHAWHLAFVHPITGQSIDLRSDLPDDMAQALADWGLSYNV
;
A
#
# COMPACT_ATOMS: atom_id res chain seq x y z
N MET A 1 -55.26 15.31 27.58
CA MET A 1 -55.12 16.54 26.78
C MET A 1 -53.66 16.99 27.03
N ASP A 2 -52.70 16.90 26.17
CA ASP A 2 -52.65 16.74 24.72
C ASP A 2 -51.43 15.90 24.35
N ASP A 3 -51.65 15.08 23.35
CA ASP A 3 -50.65 14.34 22.61
C ASP A 3 -49.65 15.29 21.95
N LEU A 4 -48.35 15.02 22.10
CA LEU A 4 -47.30 15.50 21.20
C LEU A 4 -46.55 14.32 20.65
N ALA A 5 -46.99 13.92 19.47
CA ALA A 5 -46.34 12.93 18.65
C ALA A 5 -44.90 13.40 18.27
N VAL A 6 -43.90 12.62 18.65
CA VAL A 6 -42.54 12.75 18.17
C VAL A 6 -42.49 12.17 16.76
N VAL A 7 -42.36 13.03 15.76
CA VAL A 7 -42.05 12.66 14.38
C VAL A 7 -40.61 12.18 14.37
N MET A 8 -40.41 10.88 14.15
CA MET A 8 -39.13 10.28 13.85
C MET A 8 -38.74 10.69 12.43
N ASP A 9 -37.77 11.58 12.34
CA ASP A 9 -37.09 11.90 11.08
C ASP A 9 -36.31 10.66 10.63
N GLU A 10 -36.79 10.01 9.58
CA GLU A 10 -36.11 8.96 8.87
C GLU A 10 -34.97 9.60 8.05
N GLY A 11 -33.80 9.73 8.69
CA GLY A 11 -32.56 10.11 7.99
C GLY A 11 -32.33 9.21 6.79
N GLU A 12 -32.53 9.76 5.62
CA GLU A 12 -32.16 9.17 4.33
C GLU A 12 -30.70 8.66 4.40
N ARG A 13 -30.53 7.35 4.43
CA ARG A 13 -29.27 6.72 4.03
C ARG A 13 -29.06 7.09 2.56
N ALA A 14 -28.14 8.01 2.31
CA ALA A 14 -27.60 8.22 0.97
C ALA A 14 -27.07 6.88 0.48
N LEU A 15 -27.84 6.23 -0.38
CA LEU A 15 -27.41 5.10 -1.17
C LEU A 15 -26.27 5.62 -2.04
N ASP A 16 -25.09 5.01 -1.90
CA ASP A 16 -23.98 5.16 -2.81
C ASP A 16 -24.44 4.67 -4.19
N VAL A 17 -24.98 5.59 -4.98
CA VAL A 17 -25.37 5.37 -6.36
C VAL A 17 -24.04 5.37 -7.13
N SER A 18 -23.36 4.22 -7.15
CA SER A 18 -22.35 3.97 -8.16
C SER A 18 -23.02 4.19 -9.50
N GLU A 19 -22.67 5.24 -10.23
CA GLU A 19 -23.21 5.56 -11.54
C GLU A 19 -23.03 4.34 -12.46
N VAL A 20 -24.11 3.59 -12.62
CA VAL A 20 -24.19 2.48 -13.56
C VAL A 20 -24.62 3.07 -14.90
N GLU A 21 -23.69 3.22 -15.82
CA GLU A 21 -23.97 3.69 -17.16
C GLU A 21 -24.29 2.49 -18.06
N VAL A 22 -25.43 2.54 -18.76
CA VAL A 22 -25.81 1.52 -19.72
C VAL A 22 -25.68 2.07 -21.14
N ARG A 23 -24.84 1.44 -21.94
CA ARG A 23 -24.69 1.76 -23.37
C ARG A 23 -25.37 0.69 -24.20
N THR A 24 -26.19 1.13 -25.14
CA THR A 24 -26.87 0.26 -26.11
C THR A 24 -26.59 0.73 -27.53
N SER A 25 -26.17 -0.16 -28.41
CA SER A 25 -25.85 0.16 -29.81
C SER A 25 -26.19 -1.03 -30.70
N GLN A 26 -26.58 -0.77 -31.95
CA GLN A 26 -26.73 -1.79 -32.97
C GLN A 26 -25.39 -2.10 -33.64
N VAL A 27 -25.15 -3.39 -33.91
CA VAL A 27 -23.94 -3.85 -34.59
C VAL A 27 -23.99 -3.44 -36.06
N PRO A 28 -23.06 -2.58 -36.52
CA PRO A 28 -22.99 -2.16 -37.93
C PRO A 28 -22.37 -3.27 -38.78
N MET A 29 -22.38 -3.07 -40.11
CA MET A 29 -21.96 -4.06 -41.11
C MET A 29 -20.48 -4.47 -40.98
N ASP A 30 -19.61 -3.52 -40.68
CA ASP A 30 -18.17 -3.72 -40.51
C ASP A 30 -17.78 -4.56 -39.28
N LEU A 31 -18.69 -4.68 -38.33
CA LEU A 31 -18.51 -5.53 -37.14
C LEU A 31 -19.16 -6.91 -37.27
N HIS A 32 -19.87 -7.20 -38.41
CA HIS A 32 -20.50 -8.49 -38.62
C HIS A 32 -19.51 -9.66 -38.52
N GLY A 33 -19.82 -10.66 -37.72
CA GLY A 33 -19.00 -11.86 -37.52
C GLY A 33 -17.78 -11.65 -36.62
N GLN A 34 -17.53 -10.44 -36.14
CA GLN A 34 -16.47 -10.19 -35.16
C GLN A 34 -16.83 -10.76 -33.78
N ARG A 35 -15.82 -10.92 -32.96
CA ARG A 35 -15.98 -11.29 -31.55
C ARG A 35 -16.57 -10.12 -30.77
N LEU A 36 -17.42 -10.42 -29.77
CA LEU A 36 -18.08 -9.40 -28.95
C LEU A 36 -17.09 -8.45 -28.28
N ASP A 37 -15.97 -8.98 -27.75
CA ASP A 37 -14.94 -8.16 -27.11
C ASP A 37 -14.25 -7.17 -28.07
N LYS A 38 -14.11 -7.55 -29.34
CA LYS A 38 -13.57 -6.66 -30.38
C LYS A 38 -14.61 -5.64 -30.88
N ALA A 39 -15.84 -6.10 -31.04
CA ALA A 39 -16.93 -5.23 -31.46
C ALA A 39 -17.21 -4.14 -30.41
N LEU A 40 -17.31 -4.51 -29.13
CA LEU A 40 -17.49 -3.55 -28.04
C LEU A 40 -16.36 -2.54 -27.97
N ALA A 41 -15.08 -2.95 -28.15
CA ALA A 41 -13.97 -2.01 -28.14
C ALA A 41 -14.00 -0.97 -29.27
N GLN A 42 -14.75 -1.23 -30.35
CA GLN A 42 -14.98 -0.24 -31.40
C GLN A 42 -16.25 0.58 -31.17
N MET A 43 -17.26 0.00 -30.51
CA MET A 43 -18.54 0.68 -30.23
C MET A 43 -18.43 1.63 -29.02
N VAL A 44 -17.52 1.37 -28.08
CA VAL A 44 -17.22 2.19 -26.88
C VAL A 44 -15.70 2.38 -26.74
N PRO A 45 -15.10 3.16 -27.64
CA PRO A 45 -13.64 3.25 -27.80
C PRO A 45 -12.92 3.91 -26.61
N GLU A 46 -13.64 4.59 -25.74
CA GLU A 46 -13.14 5.20 -24.51
C GLU A 46 -12.70 4.18 -23.46
N PHE A 47 -13.11 2.89 -23.62
CA PHE A 47 -12.77 1.83 -22.68
C PHE A 47 -11.78 0.82 -23.26
N SER A 48 -10.86 0.32 -22.39
CA SER A 48 -9.91 -0.70 -22.81
C SER A 48 -10.61 -2.04 -23.10
N ARG A 49 -10.10 -2.78 -24.09
CA ARG A 49 -10.63 -4.09 -24.44
C ARG A 49 -10.60 -5.07 -23.26
N SER A 50 -9.57 -5.02 -22.40
CA SER A 50 -9.47 -5.87 -21.22
C SER A 50 -10.59 -5.57 -20.20
N TYR A 51 -10.95 -4.32 -20.03
CA TYR A 51 -12.09 -3.92 -19.20
C TYR A 51 -13.40 -4.47 -19.75
N LEU A 52 -13.64 -4.31 -21.05
CA LEU A 52 -14.85 -4.82 -21.70
C LEU A 52 -14.96 -6.37 -21.66
N GLN A 53 -13.83 -7.07 -21.71
CA GLN A 53 -13.78 -8.52 -21.49
C GLN A 53 -14.25 -8.90 -20.08
N GLN A 54 -13.78 -8.17 -19.05
CA GLN A 54 -14.23 -8.41 -17.67
C GLN A 54 -15.75 -8.21 -17.52
N LEU A 55 -16.31 -7.15 -18.10
CA LEU A 55 -17.75 -6.91 -18.08
C LEU A 55 -18.53 -8.04 -18.75
N ILE A 56 -18.06 -8.54 -19.91
CA ILE A 56 -18.69 -9.67 -20.58
C ILE A 56 -18.66 -10.91 -19.66
N GLU A 57 -17.52 -11.24 -19.07
CA GLU A 57 -17.35 -12.40 -18.19
C GLU A 57 -18.21 -12.32 -16.94
N GLN A 58 -18.46 -11.10 -16.42
CA GLN A 58 -19.33 -10.84 -15.27
C GLN A 58 -20.83 -10.84 -15.62
N GLY A 59 -21.19 -10.94 -16.90
CA GLY A 59 -22.57 -10.95 -17.35
C GLY A 59 -23.19 -9.55 -17.56
N ASP A 60 -22.37 -8.50 -17.59
CA ASP A 60 -22.79 -7.12 -17.82
C ASP A 60 -22.96 -6.78 -19.32
N ALA A 61 -22.88 -7.76 -20.21
CA ALA A 61 -23.13 -7.60 -21.64
C ALA A 61 -24.31 -8.46 -22.10
N LEU A 62 -25.17 -7.85 -22.92
CA LEU A 62 -26.32 -8.53 -23.52
C LEU A 62 -26.28 -8.40 -25.05
N ILE A 63 -26.77 -9.43 -25.74
CA ILE A 63 -27.08 -9.39 -27.17
C ILE A 63 -28.57 -9.73 -27.29
N ASP A 64 -29.34 -8.84 -27.92
CA ASP A 64 -30.80 -8.95 -28.09
C ASP A 64 -31.52 -9.29 -26.78
N GLY A 65 -31.12 -8.62 -25.68
CA GLY A 65 -31.68 -8.80 -24.35
C GLY A 65 -31.23 -10.09 -23.61
N ARG A 66 -30.33 -10.89 -24.18
CA ARG A 66 -29.80 -12.10 -23.54
C ARG A 66 -28.40 -11.88 -23.03
N VAL A 67 -28.16 -12.24 -21.76
CA VAL A 67 -26.82 -12.14 -21.14
C VAL A 67 -25.81 -13.02 -21.86
N VAL A 68 -24.64 -12.46 -22.15
CA VAL A 68 -23.52 -13.15 -22.80
C VAL A 68 -22.28 -13.02 -21.91
N THR A 69 -21.72 -14.17 -21.51
CA THR A 69 -20.52 -14.24 -20.66
C THR A 69 -19.25 -14.67 -21.41
N LYS A 70 -19.40 -15.12 -22.68
CA LYS A 70 -18.28 -15.60 -23.47
C LYS A 70 -17.74 -14.48 -24.39
N VAL A 71 -16.55 -13.97 -24.10
CA VAL A 71 -15.89 -12.88 -24.85
C VAL A 71 -15.74 -13.14 -26.36
N SER A 72 -15.64 -14.43 -26.76
CA SER A 72 -15.49 -14.85 -28.16
C SER A 72 -16.82 -15.01 -28.91
N THR A 73 -17.96 -14.73 -28.27
CA THR A 73 -19.27 -14.75 -28.95
C THR A 73 -19.26 -13.85 -30.17
N LYS A 74 -19.76 -14.34 -31.29
CA LYS A 74 -19.81 -13.57 -32.55
C LYS A 74 -21.05 -12.70 -32.60
N VAL A 75 -20.88 -11.43 -32.92
CA VAL A 75 -21.99 -10.51 -33.19
C VAL A 75 -22.39 -10.56 -34.67
N ARG A 76 -23.64 -10.20 -34.95
CA ARG A 76 -24.18 -10.15 -36.34
C ARG A 76 -24.72 -8.74 -36.60
N LEU A 77 -24.72 -8.35 -37.86
CA LEU A 77 -25.37 -7.13 -38.31
C LEU A 77 -26.77 -7.01 -37.70
N GLY A 78 -27.09 -5.88 -37.14
CA GLY A 78 -28.39 -5.56 -36.56
C GLY A 78 -28.62 -6.10 -35.15
N HIS A 79 -27.76 -6.95 -34.60
CA HIS A 79 -27.85 -7.30 -33.17
C HIS A 79 -27.82 -6.04 -32.31
N GLN A 80 -28.72 -5.97 -31.33
CA GLN A 80 -28.66 -4.94 -30.30
C GLN A 80 -27.69 -5.42 -29.19
N VAL A 81 -26.58 -4.75 -29.07
CA VAL A 81 -25.60 -5.02 -27.99
C VAL A 81 -25.78 -3.96 -26.91
N GLN A 82 -25.97 -4.42 -25.70
CA GLN A 82 -26.03 -3.60 -24.50
C GLN A 82 -24.86 -3.97 -23.58
N VAL A 83 -24.19 -2.98 -23.01
CA VAL A 83 -23.17 -3.19 -21.98
C VAL A 83 -23.44 -2.25 -20.81
N THR A 84 -23.40 -2.84 -19.61
CA THR A 84 -23.50 -2.10 -18.34
C THR A 84 -22.09 -1.75 -17.91
N LEU A 85 -21.76 -0.46 -17.99
CA LEU A 85 -20.46 0.07 -17.58
C LEU A 85 -20.49 0.30 -16.06
N ARG A 86 -19.70 -0.46 -15.35
CA ARG A 86 -19.55 -0.30 -13.89
C ARG A 86 -18.18 0.26 -13.57
N ALA A 87 -18.11 1.06 -12.52
CA ALA A 87 -16.80 1.45 -12.00
C ALA A 87 -15.99 0.20 -11.64
N THR A 88 -14.79 0.06 -12.25
CA THR A 88 -13.90 -1.03 -11.84
C THR A 88 -13.27 -0.72 -10.48
N PRO A 89 -12.90 -1.73 -9.69
CA PRO A 89 -12.08 -1.49 -8.49
C PRO A 89 -10.84 -0.64 -8.79
N GLN A 90 -10.24 -0.79 -9.98
CA GLN A 90 -9.09 0.00 -10.41
C GLN A 90 -9.43 1.46 -10.68
N SER A 91 -10.61 1.77 -11.26
CA SER A 91 -11.01 3.16 -11.51
C SER A 91 -11.34 3.91 -10.21
N GLN A 92 -11.66 3.18 -9.15
CA GLN A 92 -11.88 3.73 -7.80
C GLN A 92 -10.60 3.84 -6.96
N ALA A 93 -9.46 3.41 -7.49
CA ALA A 93 -8.20 3.41 -6.75
C ALA A 93 -7.72 4.80 -6.29
N PHE A 94 -8.22 5.87 -6.92
CA PHE A 94 -7.85 7.27 -6.63
C PHE A 94 -9.04 8.10 -6.12
N VAL A 95 -10.09 7.46 -5.61
CA VAL A 95 -11.22 8.15 -4.99
C VAL A 95 -10.81 8.59 -3.58
N PRO A 96 -11.02 9.87 -3.20
CA PRO A 96 -10.83 10.33 -1.83
C PRO A 96 -11.72 9.52 -0.85
N GLU A 97 -11.14 9.12 0.28
CA GLU A 97 -11.88 8.42 1.35
C GLU A 97 -11.53 9.05 2.70
N ASP A 98 -12.55 9.51 3.42
CA ASP A 98 -12.37 10.07 4.75
C ASP A 98 -11.93 8.97 5.72
N MET A 99 -10.76 9.16 6.33
CA MET A 99 -10.20 8.28 7.33
C MET A 99 -9.24 9.04 8.25
N PRO A 100 -9.08 8.61 9.51
CA PRO A 100 -8.14 9.24 10.42
C PRO A 100 -6.70 9.05 9.92
N ILE A 101 -5.98 10.16 9.72
CA ILE A 101 -4.55 10.17 9.43
C ILE A 101 -3.86 10.97 10.53
N ASP A 102 -2.96 10.31 11.25
CA ASP A 102 -2.13 10.94 12.26
C ASP A 102 -1.00 11.75 11.59
N VAL A 103 -1.16 13.09 11.55
CA VAL A 103 -0.21 14.03 10.97
C VAL A 103 0.67 14.58 12.09
N VAL A 104 1.94 14.19 12.12
CA VAL A 104 2.90 14.61 13.15
C VAL A 104 3.70 15.86 12.79
N TYR A 105 3.76 16.23 11.52
CA TYR A 105 4.34 17.46 10.99
C TYR A 105 3.68 17.86 9.69
N GLU A 106 3.47 19.14 9.49
CA GLU A 106 2.94 19.68 8.23
C GLU A 106 3.42 21.12 8.00
N ASP A 107 3.75 21.41 6.75
CA ASP A 107 3.96 22.76 6.23
C ASP A 107 3.38 22.93 4.81
N ALA A 108 3.74 24.00 4.12
CA ALA A 108 3.24 24.26 2.77
C ALA A 108 3.74 23.24 1.73
N HIS A 109 4.83 22.52 1.99
CA HIS A 109 5.57 21.72 1.00
C HIS A 109 5.49 20.22 1.24
N LEU A 110 5.46 19.81 2.50
CA LEU A 110 5.45 18.40 2.87
C LEU A 110 4.65 18.14 4.16
N ARG A 111 4.37 16.88 4.40
CA ARG A 111 3.69 16.36 5.58
C ARG A 111 4.41 15.10 6.04
N VAL A 112 4.51 14.88 7.35
CA VAL A 112 4.93 13.60 7.90
C VAL A 112 3.75 12.99 8.63
N VAL A 113 3.43 11.76 8.28
CA VAL A 113 2.34 11.00 8.89
C VAL A 113 2.87 9.82 9.69
N ASN A 114 2.22 9.49 10.78
CA ASN A 114 2.46 8.27 11.55
C ASN A 114 1.42 7.22 11.12
N LYS A 115 1.82 6.35 10.19
CA LYS A 115 0.93 5.35 9.61
C LYS A 115 0.60 4.24 10.64
N PRO A 116 -0.68 3.93 10.90
CA PRO A 116 -1.02 2.79 11.71
C PRO A 116 -0.67 1.47 10.99
N ALA A 117 -0.48 0.40 11.77
CA ALA A 117 -0.45 -0.95 11.23
C ALA A 117 -1.80 -1.33 10.61
N GLY A 118 -1.80 -2.20 9.62
CA GLY A 118 -3.02 -2.62 8.90
C GLY A 118 -3.39 -1.74 7.71
N LEU A 119 -2.86 -0.50 7.63
CA LEU A 119 -3.15 0.42 6.52
C LEU A 119 -2.19 0.19 5.34
N VAL A 120 -2.76 -0.10 4.16
CA VAL A 120 -2.01 -0.20 2.91
C VAL A 120 -1.66 1.20 2.41
N VAL A 121 -0.46 1.39 1.88
CA VAL A 121 0.01 2.71 1.40
C VAL A 121 -0.59 3.08 0.04
N HIS A 122 -0.55 2.17 -0.92
CA HIS A 122 -1.03 2.39 -2.30
C HIS A 122 -2.05 1.34 -2.71
N PRO A 123 -3.04 1.71 -3.52
CA PRO A 123 -3.91 0.73 -4.17
C PRO A 123 -3.11 -0.33 -4.93
N ALA A 124 -3.52 -1.58 -4.78
CA ALA A 124 -2.92 -2.75 -5.42
C ALA A 124 -3.96 -3.87 -5.55
N PRO A 125 -3.72 -4.91 -6.38
CA PRO A 125 -4.61 -6.06 -6.45
C PRO A 125 -4.98 -6.61 -5.06
N GLY A 126 -6.29 -6.67 -4.78
CA GLY A 126 -6.84 -7.04 -3.47
C GLY A 126 -7.03 -5.89 -2.47
N ASN A 127 -6.55 -4.67 -2.75
CA ASN A 127 -6.71 -3.49 -1.91
C ASN A 127 -6.78 -2.24 -2.80
N TRP A 128 -7.91 -2.03 -3.46
CA TRP A 128 -8.08 -0.90 -4.37
C TRP A 128 -8.56 0.37 -3.68
N ARG A 129 -9.11 0.23 -2.47
CA ARG A 129 -9.68 1.30 -1.63
C ARG A 129 -9.18 1.17 -0.19
N GLY A 130 -9.48 2.15 0.66
CA GLY A 130 -9.07 2.15 2.05
C GLY A 130 -7.57 2.23 2.24
N THR A 131 -6.85 2.92 1.36
CA THR A 131 -5.39 3.07 1.43
C THR A 131 -4.99 4.44 1.94
N LEU A 132 -3.75 4.58 2.41
CA LEU A 132 -3.21 5.89 2.81
C LEU A 132 -3.36 6.92 1.67
N LEU A 133 -3.19 6.50 0.41
CA LEU A 133 -3.39 7.37 -0.75
C LEU A 133 -4.81 7.93 -0.79
N ASN A 134 -5.84 7.09 -0.58
CA ASN A 134 -7.24 7.53 -0.56
C ASN A 134 -7.49 8.55 0.56
N GLY A 135 -6.93 8.30 1.76
CA GLY A 135 -7.05 9.22 2.88
C GLY A 135 -6.33 10.54 2.66
N LEU A 136 -5.14 10.52 2.04
CA LEU A 136 -4.41 11.76 1.70
C LEU A 136 -5.15 12.61 0.67
N LEU A 137 -5.83 11.98 -0.29
CA LEU A 137 -6.68 12.69 -1.26
C LEU A 137 -7.90 13.34 -0.60
N ALA A 138 -8.46 12.75 0.46
CA ALA A 138 -9.54 13.33 1.23
C ALA A 138 -9.06 14.44 2.16
N LEU A 139 -7.89 14.23 2.79
CA LEU A 139 -7.31 15.17 3.74
C LEU A 139 -6.89 16.49 3.07
N ASP A 140 -6.39 16.43 1.84
CA ASP A 140 -5.89 17.60 1.11
C ASP A 140 -6.31 17.53 -0.37
N PRO A 141 -7.30 18.31 -0.82
CA PRO A 141 -7.74 18.32 -2.20
C PRO A 141 -6.61 18.58 -3.20
N LEU A 142 -5.57 19.35 -2.83
CA LEU A 142 -4.40 19.61 -3.68
C LEU A 142 -3.51 18.37 -3.86
N ALA A 143 -3.67 17.33 -3.02
CA ALA A 143 -2.94 16.08 -3.19
C ALA A 143 -3.23 15.39 -4.54
N SER A 144 -4.39 15.66 -5.16
CA SER A 144 -4.72 15.17 -6.50
C SER A 144 -3.84 15.74 -7.61
N GLU A 145 -3.23 16.91 -7.39
CA GLU A 145 -2.32 17.56 -8.33
C GLU A 145 -0.90 16.98 -8.26
N VAL A 146 -0.60 16.23 -7.21
CA VAL A 146 0.72 15.61 -7.00
C VAL A 146 0.65 14.10 -7.29
N PRO A 147 1.52 13.56 -8.14
CA PRO A 147 1.51 12.13 -8.45
C PRO A 147 1.49 11.26 -7.19
N ARG A 148 0.60 10.26 -7.15
CA ARG A 148 0.43 9.34 -5.99
C ARG A 148 0.11 10.07 -4.69
N ALA A 149 -0.61 11.19 -4.74
CA ALA A 149 -0.88 12.05 -3.59
C ALA A 149 0.39 12.44 -2.80
N GLY A 150 1.52 12.62 -3.50
CA GLY A 150 2.80 13.01 -2.92
C GLY A 150 3.58 11.92 -2.18
N ILE A 151 3.14 10.67 -2.22
CA ILE A 151 3.83 9.56 -1.55
C ILE A 151 5.14 9.23 -2.29
N VAL A 152 6.29 9.37 -1.62
CA VAL A 152 7.64 9.17 -2.17
C VAL A 152 8.32 7.87 -1.72
N HIS A 153 7.82 7.24 -0.66
CA HIS A 153 8.25 5.93 -0.18
C HIS A 153 7.09 5.16 0.46
N ARG A 154 7.33 3.94 0.89
CA ARG A 154 6.26 3.10 1.44
C ARG A 154 6.70 2.33 2.67
N LEU A 155 5.72 1.98 3.51
CA LEU A 155 5.79 0.94 4.53
C LEU A 155 4.93 -0.25 4.08
N ASP A 156 5.22 -1.43 4.63
CA ASP A 156 4.35 -2.59 4.45
C ASP A 156 3.00 -2.36 5.15
N LYS A 157 1.96 -3.08 4.76
CA LYS A 157 0.62 -2.97 5.35
C LYS A 157 0.66 -2.94 6.88
N ASP A 158 1.31 -3.95 7.46
CA ASP A 158 1.32 -4.16 8.90
C ASP A 158 2.54 -3.54 9.62
N THR A 159 3.38 -2.79 8.91
CA THR A 159 4.42 -1.94 9.49
C THR A 159 3.83 -0.58 9.83
N SER A 160 4.01 -0.13 11.06
CA SER A 160 3.58 1.19 11.55
C SER A 160 4.71 2.22 11.49
N GLY A 161 4.40 3.51 11.66
CA GLY A 161 5.35 4.57 11.90
C GLY A 161 5.46 5.63 10.82
N LEU A 162 6.53 6.41 10.88
CA LEU A 162 6.70 7.66 10.16
C LEU A 162 6.90 7.50 8.66
N MET A 163 6.16 8.32 7.91
CA MET A 163 6.29 8.46 6.47
C MET A 163 6.25 9.93 6.07
N VAL A 164 7.19 10.37 5.20
CA VAL A 164 7.13 11.70 4.59
C VAL A 164 6.34 11.65 3.28
N VAL A 165 5.48 12.66 3.10
CA VAL A 165 4.60 12.84 1.95
C VAL A 165 4.77 14.26 1.44
N ALA A 166 4.96 14.43 0.14
CA ALA A 166 5.03 15.76 -0.49
C ALA A 166 3.62 16.35 -0.64
N ARG A 167 3.51 17.67 -0.48
CA ARG A 167 2.28 18.44 -0.76
C ARG A 167 2.38 19.21 -2.08
N THR A 168 3.60 19.37 -2.60
CA THR A 168 3.84 20.05 -3.88
C THR A 168 4.71 19.18 -4.79
N ARG A 169 4.59 19.39 -6.10
CA ARG A 169 5.41 18.68 -7.08
C ARG A 169 6.91 18.93 -6.86
N GLN A 170 7.29 20.17 -6.55
CA GLN A 170 8.67 20.53 -6.28
C GLN A 170 9.24 19.76 -5.08
N ALA A 171 8.49 19.71 -3.98
CA ALA A 171 8.90 18.93 -2.81
C ALA A 171 8.98 17.44 -3.09
N MET A 172 8.06 16.90 -3.92
CA MET A 172 8.08 15.49 -4.32
C MET A 172 9.36 15.13 -5.07
N ASP A 173 9.72 15.90 -6.09
CA ASP A 173 10.90 15.65 -6.90
C ASP A 173 12.18 15.77 -6.04
N ALA A 174 12.23 16.75 -5.14
CA ALA A 174 13.34 16.95 -4.22
C ALA A 174 13.46 15.82 -3.16
N LEU A 175 12.35 15.37 -2.56
CA LEU A 175 12.34 14.26 -1.61
C LEU A 175 12.75 12.93 -2.28
N VAL A 176 12.33 12.68 -3.52
CA VAL A 176 12.77 11.51 -4.30
C VAL A 176 14.29 11.52 -4.47
N ASN A 177 14.88 12.68 -4.77
CA ASN A 177 16.33 12.83 -4.89
C ASN A 177 17.06 12.62 -3.56
N LEU A 178 16.57 13.18 -2.45
CA LEU A 178 17.12 12.96 -1.11
C LEU A 178 17.10 11.47 -0.71
N ILE A 179 15.99 10.77 -0.98
CA ILE A 179 15.88 9.35 -0.71
C ILE A 179 16.86 8.54 -1.58
N ALA A 180 17.03 8.91 -2.85
CA ALA A 180 17.97 8.25 -3.77
C ALA A 180 19.43 8.51 -3.35
N ALA A 181 19.75 9.72 -2.88
CA ALA A 181 21.06 10.11 -2.34
C ALA A 181 21.35 9.50 -0.95
N ARG A 182 20.35 8.91 -0.29
CA ARG A 182 20.40 8.39 1.10
C ARG A 182 20.52 9.49 2.17
N ASP A 183 20.08 10.69 1.87
CA ASP A 183 20.09 11.86 2.75
C ASP A 183 18.85 11.92 3.66
N VAL A 184 17.97 10.93 3.57
CA VAL A 184 16.85 10.72 4.49
C VAL A 184 17.18 9.58 5.43
N LYS A 185 17.44 9.89 6.69
CA LYS A 185 17.65 8.90 7.75
C LYS A 185 16.33 8.26 8.11
N ARG A 186 16.21 6.94 7.90
CA ARG A 186 15.03 6.14 8.19
C ARG A 186 15.43 5.01 9.12
N GLN A 187 15.00 5.11 10.38
CA GLN A 187 15.30 4.10 11.40
C GLN A 187 14.03 3.42 11.86
N TYR A 188 14.16 2.14 12.09
CA TYR A 188 13.09 1.26 12.50
C TYR A 188 13.47 0.54 13.79
N LEU A 189 12.50 0.33 14.64
CA LEU A 189 12.60 -0.61 15.75
C LEU A 189 11.98 -1.94 15.36
N ALA A 190 12.67 -3.01 15.66
CA ALA A 190 12.19 -4.37 15.38
C ALA A 190 12.45 -5.29 16.57
N ILE A 191 11.45 -6.13 16.90
CA ILE A 191 11.61 -7.19 17.90
C ILE A 191 11.76 -8.51 17.13
N ALA A 192 12.84 -9.24 17.39
CA ALA A 192 13.19 -10.44 16.64
C ALA A 192 13.44 -11.64 17.56
N HIS A 193 13.21 -12.82 17.01
CA HIS A 193 13.49 -14.09 17.69
C HIS A 193 14.99 -14.34 17.85
N LYS A 194 15.35 -14.99 18.93
CA LYS A 194 16.68 -15.42 19.32
C LYS A 194 17.60 -14.26 19.74
N PRO A 195 18.48 -14.48 20.71
CA PRO A 195 19.52 -13.51 21.05
C PRO A 195 20.44 -13.25 19.86
N TRP A 196 20.88 -12.03 19.70
CA TRP A 196 21.79 -11.62 18.66
C TRP A 196 23.20 -12.13 18.94
N THR A 197 23.83 -12.78 17.97
CA THR A 197 25.14 -13.39 18.13
C THR A 197 26.24 -12.78 17.24
N SER A 198 25.85 -11.93 16.29
CA SER A 198 26.80 -11.22 15.44
C SER A 198 27.33 -9.94 16.11
N PRO A 199 28.41 -9.33 15.61
CA PRO A 199 28.83 -7.99 16.07
C PRO A 199 27.68 -6.98 15.96
N SER A 200 27.71 -5.95 16.82
CA SER A 200 26.73 -4.85 16.79
C SER A 200 27.45 -3.52 16.89
N PRO A 201 27.23 -2.56 15.96
CA PRO A 201 26.34 -2.67 14.79
C PRO A 201 26.90 -3.58 13.69
N THR A 202 26.01 -4.18 12.91
CA THR A 202 26.33 -4.97 11.71
C THR A 202 25.60 -4.40 10.49
N THR A 203 26.28 -4.24 9.37
CA THR A 203 25.65 -3.89 8.10
C THR A 203 25.47 -5.12 7.23
N VAL A 204 24.21 -5.41 6.90
CA VAL A 204 23.83 -6.48 5.98
C VAL A 204 23.74 -5.91 4.57
N GLU A 205 24.65 -6.30 3.72
CA GLU A 205 24.67 -5.97 2.28
C GLU A 205 24.27 -7.22 1.48
N ALA A 206 22.95 -7.42 1.33
CA ALA A 206 22.41 -8.59 0.65
C ALA A 206 21.32 -8.16 -0.33
N SER A 207 21.54 -8.45 -1.62
CA SER A 207 20.62 -8.05 -2.69
C SER A 207 19.26 -8.75 -2.55
N ILE A 208 18.18 -8.02 -2.84
CA ILE A 208 16.81 -8.50 -2.68
C ILE A 208 16.12 -8.61 -4.03
N GLY A 209 15.51 -9.76 -4.29
CA GLY A 209 14.68 -10.05 -5.45
C GLY A 209 13.43 -10.84 -5.09
N ARG A 210 12.66 -11.24 -6.10
CA ARG A 210 11.54 -12.15 -5.91
C ARG A 210 12.06 -13.54 -5.53
N ASP A 211 11.44 -14.17 -4.52
CA ASP A 211 11.79 -15.54 -4.15
C ASP A 211 11.47 -16.50 -5.31
N PRO A 212 12.47 -17.26 -5.83
CA PRO A 212 12.24 -18.20 -6.91
C PRO A 212 11.23 -19.30 -6.56
N ALA A 213 11.18 -19.70 -5.28
CA ALA A 213 10.29 -20.77 -4.80
C ALA A 213 8.90 -20.23 -4.47
N ASN A 214 8.76 -18.94 -4.14
CA ASN A 214 7.47 -18.34 -3.80
C ASN A 214 7.41 -16.87 -4.25
N ARG A 215 6.82 -16.63 -5.40
CA ARG A 215 6.70 -15.29 -6.02
C ARG A 215 5.91 -14.26 -5.20
N LEU A 216 5.22 -14.66 -4.14
CA LEU A 216 4.47 -13.76 -3.26
C LEU A 216 5.37 -13.07 -2.23
N ARG A 217 6.61 -13.55 -2.05
CA ARG A 217 7.57 -12.97 -1.09
C ARG A 217 8.87 -12.54 -1.76
N MET A 218 9.68 -11.81 -1.03
CA MET A 218 11.03 -11.41 -1.41
C MET A 218 12.04 -12.36 -0.75
N ALA A 219 13.26 -12.42 -1.31
CA ALA A 219 14.36 -13.19 -0.74
C ALA A 219 15.70 -12.48 -1.02
N VAL A 220 16.72 -12.84 -0.26
CA VAL A 220 18.10 -12.54 -0.64
C VAL A 220 18.43 -13.34 -1.91
N VAL A 221 18.99 -12.66 -2.91
CA VAL A 221 19.28 -13.22 -4.22
C VAL A 221 20.71 -12.90 -4.66
N ASP A 222 21.29 -13.81 -5.43
CA ASP A 222 22.54 -13.56 -6.14
C ASP A 222 22.24 -12.89 -7.49
N LEU A 223 22.67 -11.65 -7.66
CA LEU A 223 22.46 -10.86 -8.88
C LEU A 223 23.16 -11.43 -10.12
N THR A 224 24.10 -12.34 -9.96
CA THR A 224 24.77 -13.02 -11.10
C THR A 224 23.83 -14.02 -11.78
N HIS A 225 22.84 -14.53 -11.05
CA HIS A 225 21.92 -15.58 -11.50
C HIS A 225 20.44 -15.21 -11.42
N GLN A 226 20.09 -14.15 -10.68
CA GLN A 226 18.71 -13.80 -10.39
C GLN A 226 18.46 -12.30 -10.51
N SER A 227 17.24 -11.95 -10.92
CA SER A 227 16.81 -10.55 -10.95
C SER A 227 16.58 -10.02 -9.54
N GLY A 228 17.21 -8.89 -9.22
CA GLY A 228 17.06 -8.23 -7.91
C GLY A 228 17.70 -6.85 -7.92
N LYS A 229 17.81 -6.26 -6.74
CA LYS A 229 18.44 -4.95 -6.52
C LYS A 229 19.31 -5.00 -5.27
N THR A 230 20.43 -4.31 -5.29
CA THR A 230 21.27 -4.11 -4.10
C THR A 230 20.46 -3.54 -2.95
N ALA A 231 20.70 -4.06 -1.76
CA ALA A 231 20.06 -3.61 -0.54
C ALA A 231 21.08 -3.60 0.61
N ALA A 232 20.99 -2.60 1.48
CA ALA A 232 21.85 -2.46 2.65
C ALA A 232 21.06 -1.96 3.85
N THR A 233 21.24 -2.62 5.00
CA THR A 233 20.61 -2.30 6.29
C THR A 233 21.65 -2.42 7.40
N THR A 234 21.85 -1.36 8.18
CA THR A 234 22.63 -1.44 9.42
C THR A 234 21.71 -1.83 10.57
N ILE A 235 22.08 -2.84 11.33
CA ILE A 235 21.35 -3.40 12.47
C ILE A 235 22.19 -3.19 13.72
N GLU A 236 21.60 -2.56 14.71
CA GLU A 236 22.20 -2.29 16.03
C GLU A 236 21.33 -2.86 17.12
N VAL A 237 21.92 -3.68 18.00
CA VAL A 237 21.20 -4.28 19.13
C VAL A 237 21.05 -3.24 20.22
N MET A 238 19.82 -3.03 20.65
CA MET A 238 19.49 -2.11 21.74
C MET A 238 19.34 -2.86 23.07
N ASP A 239 18.71 -4.04 23.03
CA ASP A 239 18.59 -4.93 24.19
C ASP A 239 18.35 -6.37 23.72
N GLN A 240 18.68 -7.36 24.56
CA GLN A 240 18.46 -8.78 24.24
C GLN A 240 18.43 -9.65 25.48
N ASN A 241 17.77 -10.80 25.34
CA ASN A 241 17.75 -11.86 26.34
C ASN A 241 17.69 -13.25 25.66
N SER A 242 17.41 -14.31 26.43
CA SER A 242 17.34 -15.67 25.87
C SER A 242 16.20 -15.92 24.89
N PHE A 243 15.17 -15.07 24.85
CA PHE A 243 14.02 -15.19 23.93
C PHE A 243 14.27 -14.51 22.61
N GLY A 244 14.90 -13.34 22.63
CA GLY A 244 15.11 -12.51 21.44
C GLY A 244 15.84 -11.21 21.69
N CYS A 245 15.73 -10.32 20.72
CA CYS A 245 16.38 -9.01 20.76
C CYS A 245 15.47 -7.89 20.24
N LEU A 246 15.67 -6.69 20.83
CA LEU A 246 15.24 -5.44 20.28
C LEU A 246 16.40 -4.85 19.45
N VAL A 247 16.13 -4.54 18.20
CA VAL A 247 17.14 -3.96 17.30
C VAL A 247 16.66 -2.68 16.68
N GLN A 248 17.59 -1.76 16.45
CA GLN A 248 17.40 -0.61 15.57
C GLN A 248 17.95 -0.95 14.19
N CYS A 249 17.12 -0.76 13.16
CA CYS A 249 17.49 -0.97 11.77
C CYS A 249 17.57 0.37 11.03
N THR A 250 18.74 0.73 10.50
CA THR A 250 18.91 1.93 9.66
C THR A 250 18.91 1.52 8.19
N LEU A 251 17.97 2.05 7.41
CA LEU A 251 17.86 1.76 5.98
C LEU A 251 18.78 2.65 5.13
N HIS A 252 19.70 2.04 4.39
CA HIS A 252 20.46 2.71 3.31
C HIS A 252 19.76 2.60 1.95
N THR A 253 18.91 1.59 1.78
CA THR A 253 18.03 1.38 0.62
C THR A 253 16.62 1.09 1.11
N GLY A 254 15.62 1.09 0.22
CA GLY A 254 14.20 0.84 0.58
C GLY A 254 13.57 -0.20 -0.34
N ARG A 255 14.00 -1.47 -0.27
CA ARG A 255 13.40 -2.56 -1.05
C ARG A 255 12.19 -3.13 -0.32
N THR A 256 11.27 -3.71 -1.08
CA THR A 256 10.09 -4.37 -0.51
C THR A 256 10.51 -5.39 0.54
N HIS A 257 9.93 -5.31 1.73
CA HIS A 257 10.19 -6.18 2.89
C HIS A 257 11.67 -6.21 3.36
N GLN A 258 12.49 -5.20 3.04
CA GLN A 258 13.94 -5.27 3.18
C GLN A 258 14.41 -5.69 4.58
N ILE A 259 13.94 -5.00 5.64
CA ILE A 259 14.34 -5.34 7.03
C ILE A 259 13.92 -6.77 7.37
N ARG A 260 12.71 -7.16 7.02
CA ARG A 260 12.14 -8.48 7.28
C ARG A 260 12.96 -9.59 6.64
N VAL A 261 13.36 -9.38 5.36
CA VAL A 261 14.22 -10.32 4.61
C VAL A 261 15.62 -10.37 5.22
N HIS A 262 16.24 -9.24 5.51
CA HIS A 262 17.58 -9.18 6.07
C HIS A 262 17.64 -9.80 7.47
N MET A 263 16.67 -9.51 8.35
CA MET A 263 16.58 -10.11 9.68
C MET A 263 16.39 -11.63 9.61
N ALA A 264 15.52 -12.13 8.74
CA ALA A 264 15.34 -13.56 8.53
C ALA A 264 16.60 -14.22 7.95
N HIS A 265 17.29 -13.56 7.00
CA HIS A 265 18.55 -14.02 6.44
C HIS A 265 19.66 -14.16 7.50
N MET A 266 19.69 -13.24 8.47
CA MET A 266 20.61 -13.30 9.62
C MET A 266 20.23 -14.36 10.67
N GLY A 267 19.08 -15.06 10.48
CA GLY A 267 18.58 -16.06 11.41
C GLY A 267 17.73 -15.51 12.55
N HIS A 268 17.35 -14.22 12.48
CA HIS A 268 16.56 -13.50 13.49
C HIS A 268 15.25 -12.97 12.87
N PRO A 269 14.29 -13.87 12.47
CA PRO A 269 13.02 -13.41 11.93
C PRO A 269 12.27 -12.55 12.95
N LEU A 270 11.54 -11.55 12.49
CA LEU A 270 10.77 -10.67 13.37
C LEU A 270 9.62 -11.42 14.04
N LEU A 271 9.26 -11.03 15.27
CA LEU A 271 8.08 -11.57 15.95
C LEU A 271 6.87 -11.48 15.05
N ALA A 272 6.10 -12.55 14.98
CA ALA A 272 4.85 -12.68 14.22
C ALA A 272 4.97 -12.42 12.70
N ASP A 273 6.18 -12.41 12.14
CA ASP A 273 6.39 -12.35 10.69
C ASP A 273 6.25 -13.73 10.05
N GLY A 274 5.02 -14.22 9.91
CA GLY A 274 4.74 -15.54 9.35
C GLY A 274 5.23 -15.73 7.92
N VAL A 275 5.47 -14.65 7.16
CA VAL A 275 6.00 -14.73 5.79
C VAL A 275 7.48 -15.14 5.79
N TYR A 276 8.23 -14.69 6.79
CA TYR A 276 9.68 -14.90 6.91
C TYR A 276 10.09 -15.79 8.08
N GLY A 277 9.16 -16.58 8.62
CA GLY A 277 9.43 -17.61 9.62
C GLY A 277 9.39 -17.14 11.07
N GLY A 278 8.88 -15.93 11.32
CA GLY A 278 8.69 -15.42 12.67
C GLY A 278 7.40 -15.96 13.30
N ALA A 279 7.52 -16.71 14.37
CA ALA A 279 6.39 -17.20 15.15
C ALA A 279 5.68 -16.06 15.90
N LYS A 280 4.40 -16.24 16.21
CA LYS A 280 3.68 -15.35 17.12
C LYS A 280 4.21 -15.56 18.54
N ALA A 281 4.52 -14.48 19.23
CA ALA A 281 4.96 -14.48 20.62
C ALA A 281 4.66 -13.12 21.27
N ALA A 282 4.65 -13.06 22.59
CA ALA A 282 4.44 -11.81 23.35
C ALA A 282 3.22 -11.00 22.87
N GLY A 283 2.09 -11.66 22.61
CA GLY A 283 0.86 -10.99 22.13
C GLY A 283 0.91 -10.46 20.69
N MET A 284 2.08 -10.45 20.00
CA MET A 284 2.20 -9.96 18.64
C MET A 284 1.45 -10.82 17.63
N VAL A 285 0.68 -10.18 16.75
CA VAL A 285 -0.08 -10.82 15.66
C VAL A 285 0.35 -10.35 14.26
N ARG A 286 1.22 -9.35 14.19
CA ARG A 286 1.83 -8.77 12.98
C ARG A 286 3.35 -8.72 13.15
N GLN A 287 4.11 -8.53 12.06
CA GLN A 287 5.54 -8.30 12.17
C GLN A 287 5.84 -7.15 13.14
N ALA A 288 6.64 -7.41 14.17
CA ALA A 288 7.08 -6.41 15.14
C ALA A 288 8.09 -5.46 14.50
N LEU A 289 7.57 -4.51 13.71
CA LEU A 289 8.37 -3.53 12.96
C LEU A 289 7.67 -2.17 12.96
N HIS A 290 8.43 -1.12 13.32
CA HIS A 290 7.95 0.23 13.45
C HIS A 290 8.97 1.25 12.95
N ALA A 291 8.58 2.14 12.02
CA ALA A 291 9.39 3.25 11.53
C ALA A 291 9.36 4.39 12.56
N TRP A 292 10.24 4.35 13.52
CA TRP A 292 10.20 5.20 14.72
C TRP A 292 10.90 6.54 14.56
N HIS A 293 11.91 6.66 13.67
CA HIS A 293 12.71 7.85 13.51
C HIS A 293 12.91 8.21 12.04
N LEU A 294 12.62 9.46 11.71
CA LEU A 294 12.76 10.03 10.38
C LEU A 294 13.47 11.39 10.50
N ALA A 295 14.66 11.53 9.87
CA ALA A 295 15.40 12.79 9.90
C ALA A 295 15.98 13.11 8.52
N PHE A 296 15.89 14.39 8.13
CA PHE A 296 16.40 14.92 6.86
C PHE A 296 16.43 16.45 6.91
N VAL A 297 17.17 17.05 5.97
CA VAL A 297 17.09 18.49 5.73
C VAL A 297 15.93 18.78 4.79
N HIS A 298 15.02 19.66 5.21
CA HIS A 298 13.85 20.02 4.40
C HIS A 298 14.29 20.58 3.04
N PRO A 299 13.88 19.97 1.93
CA PRO A 299 14.48 20.25 0.62
C PRO A 299 14.16 21.63 0.04
N ILE A 300 13.17 22.34 0.59
CA ILE A 300 12.77 23.67 0.11
C ILE A 300 13.22 24.75 1.10
N THR A 301 13.02 24.55 2.41
CA THR A 301 13.30 25.57 3.42
C THR A 301 14.71 25.47 4.01
N GLY A 302 15.39 24.33 3.85
CA GLY A 302 16.69 24.06 4.47
C GLY A 302 16.64 23.78 5.98
N GLN A 303 15.46 23.75 6.59
CA GLN A 303 15.28 23.44 8.01
C GLN A 303 15.60 21.97 8.29
N SER A 304 16.26 21.67 9.40
CA SER A 304 16.43 20.30 9.87
C SER A 304 15.11 19.76 10.42
N ILE A 305 14.68 18.63 9.89
CA ILE A 305 13.53 17.84 10.35
C ILE A 305 14.09 16.60 11.05
N ASP A 306 13.75 16.42 12.33
CA ASP A 306 14.12 15.24 13.13
C ASP A 306 12.90 14.84 13.97
N LEU A 307 12.21 13.78 13.55
CA LEU A 307 10.94 13.34 14.13
C LEU A 307 11.04 11.93 14.64
N ARG A 308 10.48 11.70 15.81
CA ARG A 308 10.37 10.38 16.43
C ARG A 308 8.90 10.06 16.72
N SER A 309 8.56 8.81 16.63
CA SER A 309 7.25 8.27 16.94
C SER A 309 7.39 7.27 18.09
N ASP A 310 6.49 7.34 19.05
CA ASP A 310 6.44 6.38 20.13
C ASP A 310 6.16 4.97 19.59
N LEU A 311 6.60 3.95 20.31
CA LEU A 311 6.24 2.57 20.01
C LEU A 311 4.73 2.38 20.08
N PRO A 312 4.13 1.68 19.11
CA PRO A 312 2.72 1.30 19.22
C PRO A 312 2.52 0.31 20.39
N ASP A 313 1.34 0.37 21.01
CA ASP A 313 1.00 -0.36 22.23
C ASP A 313 1.30 -1.86 22.15
N ASP A 314 1.05 -2.49 21.01
CA ASP A 314 1.32 -3.92 20.80
C ASP A 314 2.82 -4.25 20.89
N MET A 315 3.69 -3.39 20.36
CA MET A 315 5.14 -3.58 20.46
C MET A 315 5.66 -3.20 21.85
N ALA A 316 5.13 -2.16 22.48
CA ALA A 316 5.48 -1.80 23.85
C ALA A 316 5.12 -2.93 24.83
N GLN A 317 3.93 -3.52 24.70
CA GLN A 317 3.51 -4.66 25.49
C GLN A 317 4.39 -5.90 25.23
N ALA A 318 4.74 -6.15 23.97
CA ALA A 318 5.61 -7.28 23.62
C ALA A 318 7.02 -7.16 24.22
N LEU A 319 7.58 -5.95 24.29
CA LEU A 319 8.86 -5.71 25.00
C LEU A 319 8.73 -6.00 26.49
N ALA A 320 7.66 -5.50 27.12
CA ALA A 320 7.40 -5.75 28.55
C ALA A 320 7.24 -7.26 28.84
N ASP A 321 6.48 -7.98 28.03
CA ASP A 321 6.24 -9.43 28.18
C ASP A 321 7.53 -10.24 28.00
N TRP A 322 8.46 -9.77 27.17
CA TRP A 322 9.76 -10.41 26.99
C TRP A 322 10.85 -9.89 27.94
N GLY A 323 10.55 -8.89 28.77
CA GLY A 323 11.51 -8.27 29.67
C GLY A 323 12.66 -7.58 28.93
N LEU A 324 12.36 -7.01 27.75
CA LEU A 324 13.29 -6.19 26.98
C LEU A 324 13.07 -4.72 27.30
N SER A 325 14.17 -3.97 27.40
CA SER A 325 14.16 -2.54 27.73
C SER A 325 14.21 -1.69 26.46
N TYR A 326 13.40 -0.63 26.45
CA TYR A 326 13.41 0.38 25.42
C TYR A 326 13.70 1.74 26.06
N ASN A 327 14.98 2.17 26.01
CA ASN A 327 15.44 3.46 26.50
C ASN A 327 16.02 4.24 25.32
N VAL A 328 15.22 5.13 24.71
CA VAL A 328 15.66 6.04 23.60
C VAL A 328 15.33 7.47 23.91
#